data_67bc8b513a2cb7d247022fd689275291
#
_entry.id   67bc8b513a2cb7d247022fd689275291
#
_cell.length_a   1.000
_cell.length_b   1.000
_cell.length_c   1.000
_cell.angle_alpha   90.00
_cell.angle_beta   90.00
_cell.angle_gamma   90.00
#
_symmetry.space_group_name_H-M   'P 1'
#
loop_
_entity.id
_entity.type
_entity.pdbx_description
1 polymer ?
#
loop_
_entity_poly.entity_id
_entity_poly.type
_entity_poly.pdbx_seq_one_letter_code
_entity_poly.pdbx_strand_id
1 'polypeptide(L)'
;MKNFLTVAALLAVVLTSYSQSLGYQDLALLFSQDDANGTARFTSMSGAFGALGGDISVMNVNPAGLAVFNNSSFSGSLNSRSTAITARYYGTSRENQDQFLNLSQAGAVLVFNNAYKSDWSKFAIGFNYRITKDFTNGFEARGNSGIPTFRDFPLDDITEAIDYDIAEEQRFFNNYTGEINEMNFAFSSMYKDKLYLGAALNFYDLNFSQVSTLVEFNRDVDGNTLDARLYQENFTTGDGISLNAGFIYKVNESFRFGLSYQTPTLFTELLEESNIVDNDGFMGDTEITVSNDTMSYANTSGGNFPSQRFIYRLKTPSKLTASAAFVFGKNGLLSIDYSNKKYQNIKLSSADFSNENQFFQNELRNTHSFNVGSEWRFERFSIRGGYKFEQSPDA
;
A
#
# COMPACT_ATOMS: atom_id res chain seq x y z
N MET A 1 -34.76 -11.13 -32.99
CA MET A 1 -33.89 -10.03 -33.41
C MET A 1 -34.07 -8.75 -32.61
N LYS A 2 -35.28 -8.30 -32.24
CA LYS A 2 -35.46 -7.08 -31.41
C LYS A 2 -34.81 -7.14 -30.02
N ASN A 3 -34.83 -8.28 -29.35
CA ASN A 3 -34.25 -8.45 -28.00
C ASN A 3 -32.73 -8.56 -28.00
N PHE A 4 -32.11 -8.92 -29.14
CA PHE A 4 -30.66 -8.97 -29.28
C PHE A 4 -30.05 -7.56 -29.45
N LEU A 5 -30.77 -6.66 -30.14
CA LEU A 5 -30.41 -5.28 -30.31
C LEU A 5 -30.52 -4.48 -28.99
N THR A 6 -31.51 -4.83 -28.14
CA THR A 6 -31.68 -4.17 -26.83
C THR A 6 -30.59 -4.58 -25.83
N VAL A 7 -30.14 -5.83 -25.86
CA VAL A 7 -29.01 -6.33 -25.04
C VAL A 7 -27.68 -5.74 -25.53
N ALA A 8 -27.49 -5.64 -26.85
CA ALA A 8 -26.31 -4.99 -27.42
C ALA A 8 -26.25 -3.47 -27.12
N ALA A 9 -27.42 -2.81 -27.12
CA ALA A 9 -27.49 -1.37 -26.72
C ALA A 9 -27.31 -1.16 -25.22
N LEU A 10 -27.69 -2.12 -24.37
CA LEU A 10 -27.43 -2.07 -22.92
C LEU A 10 -25.96 -2.39 -22.56
N LEU A 11 -25.25 -3.16 -23.39
CA LEU A 11 -23.82 -3.42 -23.24
C LEU A 11 -22.93 -2.28 -23.78
N ALA A 12 -23.50 -1.40 -24.60
CA ALA A 12 -22.77 -0.24 -25.15
C ALA A 12 -22.76 0.99 -24.21
N VAL A 13 -23.42 0.93 -23.06
CA VAL A 13 -23.64 2.11 -22.20
C VAL A 13 -22.64 2.25 -21.05
N VAL A 14 -21.69 1.36 -20.85
CA VAL A 14 -20.72 1.55 -19.73
C VAL A 14 -19.32 1.12 -20.12
N LEU A 15 -18.62 1.92 -20.90
CA LEU A 15 -17.17 1.95 -20.85
C LEU A 15 -16.70 3.41 -21.06
N THR A 16 -17.11 4.29 -20.20
CA THR A 16 -16.35 5.52 -19.97
C THR A 16 -15.15 5.13 -19.11
N SER A 17 -14.08 4.71 -19.74
CA SER A 17 -12.78 4.57 -19.08
C SER A 17 -12.24 5.97 -18.86
N TYR A 18 -12.59 6.59 -17.76
CA TYR A 18 -11.89 7.77 -17.30
C TYR A 18 -10.50 7.31 -16.83
N SER A 19 -9.45 8.01 -17.26
CA SER A 19 -8.15 7.96 -16.58
C SER A 19 -8.35 8.62 -15.23
N GLN A 20 -8.77 7.85 -14.24
CA GLN A 20 -9.13 8.38 -12.93
C GLN A 20 -7.97 8.22 -11.97
N SER A 21 -7.78 9.22 -11.12
CA SER A 21 -7.11 9.03 -9.85
C SER A 21 -7.78 7.85 -9.10
N LEU A 22 -7.00 7.21 -8.23
CA LEU A 22 -7.52 6.12 -7.40
C LEU A 22 -8.73 6.60 -6.60
N GLY A 23 -9.81 5.82 -6.63
CA GLY A 23 -10.98 6.06 -5.79
C GLY A 23 -10.70 5.75 -4.31
N TYR A 24 -11.57 6.20 -3.41
CA TYR A 24 -11.41 5.97 -1.97
C TYR A 24 -11.32 4.49 -1.58
N GLN A 25 -12.01 3.61 -2.31
CA GLN A 25 -11.92 2.16 -2.11
C GLN A 25 -10.52 1.63 -2.42
N ASP A 26 -9.90 2.11 -3.51
CA ASP A 26 -8.56 1.69 -3.93
C ASP A 26 -7.49 2.28 -3.02
N LEU A 27 -7.64 3.55 -2.62
CA LEU A 27 -6.76 4.19 -1.64
C LEU A 27 -6.81 3.48 -0.29
N ALA A 28 -8.01 3.15 0.22
CA ALA A 28 -8.16 2.43 1.48
C ALA A 28 -7.52 1.03 1.43
N LEU A 29 -7.64 0.34 0.30
CA LEU A 29 -6.99 -0.95 0.08
C LEU A 29 -5.46 -0.78 0.00
N LEU A 30 -4.97 0.20 -0.75
CA LEU A 30 -3.55 0.52 -0.91
C LEU A 30 -2.90 0.87 0.44
N PHE A 31 -3.54 1.73 1.25
CA PHE A 31 -3.06 2.13 2.59
C PHE A 31 -3.17 1.00 3.62
N SER A 32 -3.86 -0.09 3.28
CA SER A 32 -3.98 -1.29 4.12
C SER A 32 -2.97 -2.39 3.79
N GLN A 33 -2.11 -2.20 2.78
CA GLN A 33 -1.08 -3.16 2.39
C GLN A 33 0.23 -2.90 3.13
N ASP A 34 1.04 -3.94 3.29
CA ASP A 34 2.36 -3.87 3.92
C ASP A 34 3.43 -4.45 2.98
N ASP A 35 4.54 -3.75 2.82
CA ASP A 35 5.73 -4.27 2.17
C ASP A 35 6.58 -5.09 3.17
N ALA A 36 7.33 -6.07 2.68
CA ALA A 36 8.16 -6.94 3.51
C ALA A 36 9.49 -6.26 3.88
N ASN A 37 9.44 -5.15 4.62
CA ASN A 37 10.60 -4.40 5.08
C ASN A 37 11.03 -4.77 6.49
N GLY A 38 12.35 -4.78 6.73
CA GLY A 38 12.95 -5.12 8.03
C GLY A 38 14.45 -5.29 7.93
N THR A 39 15.05 -5.96 8.93
CA THR A 39 16.47 -6.34 8.85
C THR A 39 16.73 -7.27 7.66
N ALA A 40 17.94 -7.29 7.15
CA ALA A 40 18.33 -8.23 6.08
C ALA A 40 18.10 -9.69 6.46
N ARG A 41 18.24 -10.04 7.75
CA ARG A 41 17.95 -11.37 8.27
C ARG A 41 16.44 -11.66 8.21
N PHE A 42 15.62 -10.71 8.63
CA PHE A 42 14.16 -10.82 8.62
C PHE A 42 13.62 -10.98 7.19
N THR A 43 14.05 -10.14 6.26
CA THR A 43 13.61 -10.18 4.87
C THR A 43 14.06 -11.43 4.13
N SER A 44 15.30 -11.88 4.34
CA SER A 44 15.82 -13.12 3.71
C SER A 44 15.08 -14.39 4.14
N MET A 45 14.42 -14.36 5.29
CA MET A 45 13.59 -15.45 5.81
C MET A 45 12.09 -15.18 5.63
N SER A 46 11.73 -14.28 4.69
CA SER A 46 10.33 -13.92 4.37
C SER A 46 9.50 -13.46 5.58
N GLY A 47 10.14 -12.89 6.61
CA GLY A 47 9.48 -12.40 7.80
C GLY A 47 8.95 -13.48 8.76
N ALA A 48 9.31 -14.75 8.60
CA ALA A 48 8.86 -15.87 9.44
C ALA A 48 9.53 -15.86 10.82
N PHE A 49 9.16 -14.92 11.69
CA PHE A 49 9.81 -14.70 12.99
C PHE A 49 8.84 -14.75 14.19
N GLY A 50 7.56 -15.02 13.96
CA GLY A 50 6.53 -14.91 15.00
C GLY A 50 6.74 -15.81 16.23
N ALA A 51 7.38 -16.98 16.08
CA ALA A 51 7.80 -17.86 17.19
C ALA A 51 9.32 -17.91 17.40
N LEU A 52 10.09 -17.37 16.44
CA LEU A 52 11.54 -17.41 16.48
C LEU A 52 12.12 -16.35 17.42
N GLY A 53 11.72 -15.10 17.24
CA GLY A 53 12.25 -13.96 17.99
C GLY A 53 13.72 -13.65 17.67
N GLY A 54 14.34 -12.76 18.43
CA GLY A 54 15.77 -12.46 18.32
C GLY A 54 16.16 -11.72 17.04
N ASP A 55 15.26 -10.88 16.54
CA ASP A 55 15.45 -9.90 15.47
C ASP A 55 14.67 -8.65 15.82
N ILE A 56 15.18 -7.45 15.51
CA ILE A 56 14.50 -6.20 15.87
C ILE A 56 13.18 -6.06 15.13
N SER A 57 13.11 -6.52 13.88
CA SER A 57 11.89 -6.48 13.07
C SER A 57 10.75 -7.38 13.59
N VAL A 58 11.03 -8.26 14.58
CA VAL A 58 9.99 -9.12 15.17
C VAL A 58 8.89 -8.33 15.88
N MET A 59 9.18 -7.10 16.32
CA MET A 59 8.20 -6.20 16.95
C MET A 59 6.94 -6.03 16.11
N ASN A 60 7.08 -6.07 14.79
CA ASN A 60 5.99 -5.89 13.83
C ASN A 60 5.15 -7.17 13.63
N VAL A 61 5.69 -8.34 14.01
CA VAL A 61 5.02 -9.63 13.87
C VAL A 61 4.53 -10.12 15.24
N ASN A 62 5.45 -10.24 16.20
CA ASN A 62 5.17 -10.70 17.57
C ASN A 62 6.14 -10.02 18.56
N PRO A 63 5.72 -8.98 19.28
CA PRO A 63 6.60 -8.23 20.18
C PRO A 63 7.21 -9.07 21.31
N ALA A 64 6.63 -10.22 21.64
CA ALA A 64 7.21 -11.17 22.61
C ALA A 64 8.61 -11.64 22.22
N GLY A 65 8.92 -11.62 20.92
CA GLY A 65 10.23 -12.02 20.38
C GLY A 65 11.41 -11.13 20.80
N LEU A 66 11.18 -9.94 21.37
CA LEU A 66 12.22 -9.09 21.94
C LEU A 66 12.87 -9.73 23.16
N ALA A 67 12.11 -10.40 24.04
CA ALA A 67 12.69 -11.06 25.20
C ALA A 67 13.53 -12.32 24.86
N VAL A 68 13.59 -12.71 23.61
CA VAL A 68 14.52 -13.75 23.11
C VAL A 68 15.96 -13.22 23.00
N PHE A 69 16.15 -11.90 22.86
CA PHE A 69 17.48 -11.31 22.85
C PHE A 69 18.20 -11.57 24.19
N ASN A 70 19.50 -11.88 24.10
CA ASN A 70 20.36 -12.05 25.28
C ASN A 70 21.10 -10.77 25.64
N ASN A 71 21.39 -9.92 24.66
CA ASN A 71 22.11 -8.66 24.82
C ASN A 71 21.37 -7.55 24.10
N SER A 72 21.56 -6.32 24.57
CA SER A 72 21.11 -5.12 23.86
C SER A 72 21.78 -5.06 22.49
N SER A 73 21.01 -4.60 21.49
CA SER A 73 21.44 -4.57 20.10
C SER A 73 20.80 -3.40 19.37
N PHE A 74 21.40 -2.97 18.28
CA PHE A 74 20.82 -2.02 17.33
C PHE A 74 21.03 -2.54 15.91
N SER A 75 20.20 -2.08 14.99
CA SER A 75 20.32 -2.39 13.56
C SER A 75 19.79 -1.25 12.71
N GLY A 76 20.34 -1.15 11.50
CA GLY A 76 19.82 -0.33 10.42
C GLY A 76 19.94 -1.09 9.12
N SER A 77 19.00 -0.91 8.21
CA SER A 77 18.95 -1.58 6.93
C SER A 77 18.67 -0.59 5.81
N LEU A 78 19.48 -0.64 4.77
CA LEU A 78 19.24 0.01 3.49
C LEU A 78 18.61 -0.99 2.54
N ASN A 79 17.58 -0.57 1.82
CA ASN A 79 16.92 -1.36 0.79
C ASN A 79 17.09 -0.67 -0.57
N SER A 80 17.50 -1.45 -1.58
CA SER A 80 17.44 -1.04 -2.98
C SER A 80 16.36 -1.85 -3.66
N ARG A 81 15.38 -1.15 -4.23
CA ARG A 81 14.27 -1.77 -4.97
C ARG A 81 14.31 -1.34 -6.42
N SER A 82 14.02 -2.27 -7.31
CA SER A 82 13.72 -2.01 -8.71
C SER A 82 12.31 -2.51 -8.99
N THR A 83 11.46 -1.64 -9.51
CA THR A 83 10.09 -1.96 -9.92
C THR A 83 9.99 -1.82 -11.43
N ALA A 84 9.50 -2.85 -12.11
CA ALA A 84 9.20 -2.81 -13.54
C ALA A 84 7.70 -2.98 -13.74
N ILE A 85 7.08 -2.03 -14.47
CA ILE A 85 5.66 -2.04 -14.79
C ILE A 85 5.51 -2.10 -16.30
N THR A 86 4.72 -3.05 -16.75
CA THR A 86 4.30 -3.15 -18.14
C THR A 86 2.86 -2.67 -18.27
N ALA A 87 2.68 -1.46 -18.79
CA ALA A 87 1.37 -0.92 -19.15
C ALA A 87 0.98 -1.38 -20.55
N ARG A 88 -0.26 -1.83 -20.72
CA ARG A 88 -0.83 -2.23 -22.00
C ARG A 88 -2.09 -1.45 -22.26
N TYR A 89 -2.14 -0.80 -23.44
CA TYR A 89 -3.29 0.00 -23.85
C TYR A 89 -3.49 -0.12 -25.36
N TYR A 90 -4.64 -0.61 -25.77
CA TYR A 90 -5.08 -0.78 -27.17
C TYR A 90 -3.97 -1.21 -28.15
N GLY A 91 -3.36 -2.35 -27.88
CA GLY A 91 -2.35 -2.97 -28.77
C GLY A 91 -0.92 -2.48 -28.58
N THR A 92 -0.68 -1.46 -27.79
CA THR A 92 0.67 -1.04 -27.41
C THR A 92 1.04 -1.54 -26.03
N SER A 93 2.33 -1.77 -25.79
CA SER A 93 2.89 -2.17 -24.51
C SER A 93 4.11 -1.31 -24.20
N ARG A 94 4.14 -0.72 -23.00
CA ARG A 94 5.27 0.05 -22.49
C ARG A 94 5.75 -0.48 -21.16
N GLU A 95 7.05 -0.59 -21.00
CA GLU A 95 7.70 -0.96 -19.76
C GLU A 95 8.35 0.28 -19.15
N ASN A 96 8.06 0.52 -17.87
CA ASN A 96 8.66 1.58 -17.08
C ASN A 96 9.41 0.92 -15.92
N GLN A 97 10.59 1.43 -15.59
CA GLN A 97 11.42 0.92 -14.50
C GLN A 97 11.77 2.07 -13.57
N ASP A 98 11.52 1.83 -12.29
CA ASP A 98 11.94 2.71 -11.20
C ASP A 98 12.93 2.00 -10.29
N GLN A 99 13.99 2.73 -9.88
CA GLN A 99 14.99 2.25 -8.93
C GLN A 99 15.18 3.29 -7.83
N PHE A 100 15.12 2.85 -6.60
CA PHE A 100 15.40 3.73 -5.48
C PHE A 100 16.11 2.98 -4.34
N LEU A 101 16.81 3.78 -3.53
CA LEU A 101 17.51 3.35 -2.33
C LEU A 101 16.95 4.12 -1.14
N ASN A 102 16.50 3.41 -0.11
CA ASN A 102 16.01 4.03 1.11
C ASN A 102 16.51 3.35 2.39
N LEU A 103 16.40 4.07 3.52
CA LEU A 103 16.58 3.50 4.86
C LEU A 103 15.28 2.76 5.22
N SER A 104 15.24 1.46 4.97
CA SER A 104 14.02 0.67 5.14
C SER A 104 13.69 0.33 6.60
N GLN A 105 14.70 0.33 7.49
CA GLN A 105 14.54 0.02 8.91
C GLN A 105 15.70 0.58 9.74
N ALA A 106 15.40 1.08 10.94
CA ALA A 106 16.38 1.37 11.99
C ALA A 106 15.75 1.11 13.37
N GLY A 107 16.48 0.46 14.27
CA GLY A 107 15.93 0.12 15.57
C GLY A 107 16.95 -0.34 16.58
N ALA A 108 16.49 -0.43 17.83
CA ALA A 108 17.29 -0.85 18.97
C ALA A 108 16.45 -1.68 19.95
N VAL A 109 17.09 -2.59 20.64
CA VAL A 109 16.55 -3.32 21.78
C VAL A 109 17.47 -3.19 22.97
N LEU A 110 16.91 -2.84 24.11
CA LEU A 110 17.58 -2.82 25.41
C LEU A 110 17.10 -4.01 26.21
N VAL A 111 18.03 -4.85 26.67
CA VAL A 111 17.76 -6.08 27.42
C VAL A 111 18.21 -5.93 28.86
N PHE A 112 17.34 -6.26 29.78
CA PHE A 112 17.57 -6.20 31.21
C PHE A 112 17.35 -7.59 31.80
N ASN A 113 18.39 -8.17 32.37
CA ASN A 113 18.31 -9.44 33.08
C ASN A 113 18.10 -9.19 34.57
N ASN A 114 17.17 -9.92 35.18
CA ASN A 114 16.94 -9.81 36.58
C ASN A 114 18.11 -10.40 37.38
N ALA A 115 18.70 -9.60 38.26
CA ALA A 115 19.79 -10.05 39.14
C ALA A 115 19.30 -10.90 40.32
N TYR A 116 18.00 -10.87 40.64
CA TYR A 116 17.37 -11.61 41.72
C TYR A 116 16.67 -12.85 41.18
N LYS A 117 16.59 -13.89 42.00
CA LYS A 117 15.76 -15.08 41.71
C LYS A 117 14.28 -14.67 41.64
N SER A 118 13.76 -14.60 40.47
CA SER A 118 12.35 -14.27 40.16
C SER A 118 11.87 -15.14 39.02
N ASP A 119 10.58 -15.45 39.01
CA ASP A 119 9.94 -16.12 37.89
C ASP A 119 10.01 -15.30 36.60
N TRP A 120 10.12 -13.95 36.69
CA TRP A 120 10.38 -13.03 35.61
C TRP A 120 11.88 -12.78 35.49
N SER A 121 12.53 -13.55 34.62
CA SER A 121 13.99 -13.57 34.52
C SER A 121 14.56 -12.47 33.61
N LYS A 122 13.77 -11.94 32.70
CA LYS A 122 14.22 -10.97 31.69
C LYS A 122 13.09 -10.06 31.26
N PHE A 123 13.43 -8.80 30.94
CA PHE A 123 12.55 -7.90 30.18
C PHE A 123 13.38 -7.14 29.12
N ALA A 124 12.70 -6.73 28.07
CA ALA A 124 13.30 -5.97 26.97
C ALA A 124 12.39 -4.83 26.56
N ILE A 125 13.01 -3.72 26.17
CA ILE A 125 12.35 -2.56 25.58
C ILE A 125 12.91 -2.39 24.18
N GLY A 126 12.04 -2.22 23.20
CA GLY A 126 12.44 -2.04 21.82
C GLY A 126 11.86 -0.77 21.21
N PHE A 127 12.63 -0.20 20.29
CA PHE A 127 12.22 0.82 19.36
C PHE A 127 12.58 0.38 17.95
N ASN A 128 11.65 0.54 17.00
CA ASN A 128 11.91 0.27 15.61
C ASN A 128 11.18 1.28 14.73
N TYR A 129 11.92 1.84 13.75
CA TYR A 129 11.39 2.59 12.63
C TYR A 129 11.46 1.70 11.39
N ARG A 130 10.42 1.70 10.58
CA ARG A 130 10.43 1.07 9.25
C ARG A 130 9.47 1.75 8.28
N ILE A 131 9.76 1.63 7.00
CA ILE A 131 8.82 1.92 5.94
C ILE A 131 7.91 0.69 5.79
N THR A 132 6.60 0.85 6.05
CA THR A 132 5.61 -0.24 5.91
C THR A 132 5.11 -0.37 4.50
N LYS A 133 4.99 0.75 3.78
CA LYS A 133 4.56 0.81 2.39
C LYS A 133 5.29 1.93 1.69
N ASP A 134 5.83 1.65 0.53
CA ASP A 134 6.41 2.62 -0.38
C ASP A 134 5.52 2.69 -1.63
N PHE A 135 5.05 3.87 -1.94
CA PHE A 135 4.12 4.11 -3.06
C PHE A 135 4.84 4.46 -4.36
N THR A 136 6.14 4.75 -4.30
CA THR A 136 6.92 5.23 -5.44
C THR A 136 6.79 4.29 -6.62
N ASN A 137 6.13 4.77 -7.65
CA ASN A 137 5.80 4.02 -8.84
C ASN A 137 5.30 4.95 -9.95
N GLY A 138 5.76 4.78 -11.18
CA GLY A 138 5.30 5.55 -12.32
C GLY A 138 5.12 4.69 -13.55
N PHE A 139 4.09 4.99 -14.34
CA PHE A 139 3.91 4.33 -15.62
C PHE A 139 3.31 5.27 -16.69
N GLU A 140 3.65 5.00 -17.94
CA GLU A 140 3.04 5.57 -19.12
C GLU A 140 2.29 4.48 -19.88
N ALA A 141 1.05 4.76 -20.27
CA ALA A 141 0.29 3.94 -21.21
C ALA A 141 -0.03 4.80 -22.43
N ARG A 142 0.19 4.26 -23.63
CA ARG A 142 -0.07 4.95 -24.89
C ARG A 142 -0.77 4.04 -25.86
N GLY A 143 -1.73 4.56 -26.61
CA GLY A 143 -2.47 3.80 -27.60
C GLY A 143 -3.57 4.62 -28.23
N ASN A 144 -4.46 3.95 -28.93
CA ASN A 144 -5.61 4.55 -29.56
C ASN A 144 -6.84 3.64 -29.33
N SER A 145 -7.80 4.12 -28.56
CA SER A 145 -9.10 3.44 -28.35
C SER A 145 -10.05 3.60 -29.54
N GLY A 146 -9.81 4.58 -30.39
CA GLY A 146 -10.72 5.04 -31.43
C GLY A 146 -11.89 5.87 -30.91
N ILE A 147 -12.03 6.02 -29.59
CA ILE A 147 -13.13 6.74 -28.94
C ILE A 147 -12.52 7.87 -28.09
N PRO A 148 -12.74 9.15 -28.45
CA PRO A 148 -12.22 10.27 -27.69
C PRO A 148 -13.01 10.50 -26.41
N THR A 149 -12.31 11.01 -25.39
CA THR A 149 -12.93 11.57 -24.17
C THR A 149 -13.38 13.00 -24.41
N PHE A 150 -12.56 13.78 -25.11
CA PHE A 150 -12.81 15.19 -25.41
C PHE A 150 -13.25 15.34 -26.89
N ARG A 151 -14.51 15.73 -27.10
CA ARG A 151 -15.11 15.75 -28.43
C ARG A 151 -15.47 17.16 -28.92
N ASP A 152 -15.65 18.08 -28.00
CA ASP A 152 -16.16 19.40 -28.30
C ASP A 152 -15.16 20.49 -27.90
N PHE A 153 -15.16 21.60 -28.66
CA PHE A 153 -14.44 22.81 -28.29
C PHE A 153 -15.48 23.89 -27.90
N PRO A 154 -15.60 24.23 -26.62
CA PRO A 154 -16.75 24.99 -26.12
C PRO A 154 -16.72 26.50 -26.46
N LEU A 155 -15.64 27.02 -27.04
CA LEU A 155 -15.55 28.46 -27.34
C LEU A 155 -16.31 28.90 -28.60
N ASP A 156 -16.87 27.98 -29.35
CA ASP A 156 -17.45 28.29 -30.65
C ASP A 156 -18.98 28.44 -30.60
N ASP A 157 -19.43 29.49 -29.92
CA ASP A 157 -20.88 29.87 -29.88
C ASP A 157 -21.43 30.35 -31.23
N ILE A 158 -20.61 30.43 -32.30
CA ILE A 158 -20.94 31.17 -33.53
C ILE A 158 -21.02 30.28 -34.78
N THR A 159 -20.42 29.09 -34.75
CA THR A 159 -20.39 28.15 -35.88
C THR A 159 -21.04 26.81 -35.46
N GLU A 160 -21.43 26.01 -36.48
CA GLU A 160 -21.85 24.63 -36.21
C GLU A 160 -20.72 23.91 -35.44
N ALA A 161 -21.04 23.39 -34.25
CA ALA A 161 -20.09 22.71 -33.39
C ALA A 161 -19.44 21.54 -34.13
N ILE A 162 -18.12 21.54 -34.20
CA ILE A 162 -17.35 20.42 -34.78
C ILE A 162 -17.30 19.31 -33.73
N ASP A 163 -17.66 18.09 -34.13
CA ASP A 163 -17.54 16.90 -33.28
C ASP A 163 -16.24 16.14 -33.65
N TYR A 164 -15.25 16.21 -32.76
CA TYR A 164 -13.96 15.52 -32.92
C TYR A 164 -14.08 14.08 -32.44
N ASP A 165 -14.82 13.26 -33.19
CA ASP A 165 -15.26 11.93 -32.81
C ASP A 165 -14.22 10.80 -33.03
N ILE A 166 -13.04 11.14 -33.56
CA ILE A 166 -11.98 10.17 -33.87
C ILE A 166 -10.76 10.45 -32.99
N ALA A 167 -10.50 9.56 -32.02
CA ALA A 167 -9.24 9.58 -31.28
C ALA A 167 -8.09 9.09 -32.17
N GLU A 168 -7.00 9.84 -32.28
CA GLU A 168 -5.78 9.45 -32.97
C GLU A 168 -4.75 8.87 -32.03
N GLU A 169 -4.60 9.50 -30.86
CA GLU A 169 -3.67 9.04 -29.84
C GLU A 169 -4.17 9.42 -28.44
N GLN A 170 -3.98 8.50 -27.50
CA GLN A 170 -4.23 8.71 -26.08
C GLN A 170 -2.98 8.31 -25.30
N ARG A 171 -2.53 9.18 -24.37
CA ARG A 171 -1.41 8.96 -23.48
C ARG A 171 -1.83 9.19 -22.04
N PHE A 172 -1.59 8.19 -21.22
CA PHE A 172 -1.83 8.25 -19.77
C PHE A 172 -0.50 8.24 -19.05
N PHE A 173 -0.28 9.22 -18.19
CA PHE A 173 0.84 9.28 -17.28
C PHE A 173 0.31 9.20 -15.86
N ASN A 174 0.82 8.25 -15.08
CA ASN A 174 0.54 8.18 -13.66
C ASN A 174 1.84 8.10 -12.90
N ASN A 175 1.97 8.91 -11.85
CA ASN A 175 3.09 8.92 -10.96
C ASN A 175 2.59 8.91 -9.52
N TYR A 176 3.05 7.91 -8.75
CA TYR A 176 2.75 7.76 -7.34
C TYR A 176 4.03 7.98 -6.55
N THR A 177 3.97 8.72 -5.46
CA THR A 177 5.09 8.95 -4.55
C THR A 177 4.64 8.95 -3.11
N GLY A 178 5.61 8.86 -2.18
CA GLY A 178 5.36 8.87 -0.76
C GLY A 178 5.42 7.49 -0.12
N GLU A 179 5.14 7.42 1.17
CA GLU A 179 5.32 6.22 1.96
C GLU A 179 4.45 6.21 3.22
N ILE A 180 4.28 5.04 3.82
CA ILE A 180 3.78 4.91 5.19
C ILE A 180 4.95 4.48 6.07
N ASN A 181 5.29 5.31 7.02
CA ASN A 181 6.29 5.06 8.04
C ASN A 181 5.65 4.50 9.31
N GLU A 182 6.33 3.59 9.98
CA GLU A 182 5.91 3.06 11.28
C GLU A 182 7.02 3.25 12.32
N MET A 183 6.66 3.86 13.44
CA MET A 183 7.45 3.87 14.66
C MET A 183 6.82 2.95 15.69
N ASN A 184 7.55 1.93 16.08
CA ASN A 184 7.09 0.88 16.98
C ASN A 184 7.84 0.95 18.31
N PHE A 185 7.09 1.01 19.43
CA PHE A 185 7.61 0.95 20.79
C PHE A 185 7.08 -0.33 21.45
N ALA A 186 7.99 -1.22 21.83
CA ALA A 186 7.61 -2.52 22.35
C ALA A 186 8.22 -2.79 23.73
N PHE A 187 7.44 -3.50 24.55
CA PHE A 187 7.88 -4.09 25.80
C PHE A 187 7.66 -5.59 25.77
N SER A 188 8.63 -6.34 26.26
CA SER A 188 8.53 -7.80 26.35
C SER A 188 9.19 -8.32 27.61
N SER A 189 8.68 -9.45 28.12
CA SER A 189 9.22 -10.10 29.31
C SER A 189 9.21 -11.62 29.17
N MET A 190 10.11 -12.29 29.89
CA MET A 190 10.24 -13.75 29.93
C MET A 190 9.89 -14.29 31.32
N TYR A 191 8.93 -15.23 31.36
CA TYR A 191 8.45 -15.89 32.58
C TYR A 191 8.90 -17.35 32.61
N LYS A 192 9.53 -17.74 33.70
CA LYS A 192 10.04 -19.11 33.95
C LYS A 192 10.85 -19.71 32.80
N ASP A 193 11.61 -18.87 32.11
CA ASP A 193 12.46 -19.22 30.96
C ASP A 193 11.75 -19.96 29.82
N LYS A 194 10.41 -19.93 29.80
CA LYS A 194 9.57 -20.62 28.82
C LYS A 194 8.54 -19.75 28.12
N LEU A 195 7.90 -18.86 28.86
CA LEU A 195 6.84 -18.02 28.30
C LEU A 195 7.38 -16.59 28.07
N TYR A 196 7.35 -16.14 26.85
CA TYR A 196 7.66 -14.78 26.47
C TYR A 196 6.34 -14.05 26.18
N LEU A 197 6.15 -12.91 26.79
CA LEU A 197 4.98 -12.04 26.57
C LEU A 197 5.46 -10.70 26.04
N GLY A 198 4.70 -10.09 25.15
CA GLY A 198 5.05 -8.79 24.58
C GLY A 198 3.84 -8.00 24.13
N ALA A 199 4.00 -6.69 24.18
CA ALA A 199 3.06 -5.72 23.63
C ALA A 199 3.83 -4.58 22.96
N ALA A 200 3.22 -3.99 21.95
CA ALA A 200 3.81 -2.87 21.20
C ALA A 200 2.73 -1.84 20.86
N LEU A 201 3.13 -0.59 20.87
CA LEU A 201 2.37 0.56 20.38
C LEU A 201 3.02 1.04 19.08
N ASN A 202 2.23 1.15 18.03
CA ASN A 202 2.69 1.54 16.71
C ASN A 202 2.08 2.87 16.32
N PHE A 203 2.91 3.80 15.87
CA PHE A 203 2.53 5.09 15.30
C PHE A 203 2.86 5.06 13.82
N TYR A 204 1.94 5.52 12.99
CA TYR A 204 2.08 5.56 11.54
C TYR A 204 2.02 7.01 11.07
N ASP A 205 2.85 7.34 10.10
CA ASP A 205 2.83 8.57 9.34
C ASP A 205 2.61 8.19 7.87
N LEU A 206 1.53 8.68 7.29
CA LEU A 206 1.14 8.43 5.90
C LEU A 206 1.35 9.70 5.09
N ASN A 207 2.06 9.56 4.00
CA ASN A 207 2.24 10.58 2.98
C ASN A 207 2.08 9.90 1.62
N PHE A 208 1.11 10.35 0.83
CA PHE A 208 0.82 9.80 -0.49
C PHE A 208 0.53 10.93 -1.47
N SER A 209 1.12 10.86 -2.65
CA SER A 209 0.83 11.76 -3.76
C SER A 209 0.61 10.94 -5.03
N GLN A 210 -0.44 11.29 -5.74
CA GLN A 210 -0.73 10.80 -7.08
C GLN A 210 -0.86 11.98 -8.03
N VAL A 211 -0.13 11.89 -9.14
CA VAL A 211 -0.29 12.79 -10.29
C VAL A 211 -0.65 11.95 -11.50
N SER A 212 -1.78 12.27 -12.13
CA SER A 212 -2.19 11.63 -13.37
C SER A 212 -2.46 12.66 -14.46
N THR A 213 -2.11 12.33 -15.69
CA THR A 213 -2.35 13.17 -16.86
C THR A 213 -2.85 12.30 -18.01
N LEU A 214 -3.99 12.69 -18.58
CA LEU A 214 -4.45 12.19 -19.87
C LEU A 214 -4.16 13.25 -20.93
N VAL A 215 -3.51 12.84 -22.03
CA VAL A 215 -3.33 13.67 -23.24
C VAL A 215 -4.01 12.95 -24.37
N GLU A 216 -4.90 13.65 -25.08
CA GLU A 216 -5.59 13.16 -26.27
C GLU A 216 -5.30 14.03 -27.47
N PHE A 217 -5.18 13.38 -28.62
CA PHE A 217 -5.15 13.98 -29.95
C PHE A 217 -6.33 13.42 -30.72
N ASN A 218 -7.29 14.28 -31.03
CA ASN A 218 -8.55 13.91 -31.65
C ASN A 218 -8.74 14.68 -32.97
N ARG A 219 -9.56 14.16 -33.87
CA ARG A 219 -9.95 14.84 -35.10
C ARG A 219 -11.39 14.53 -35.51
N ASP A 220 -11.90 15.36 -36.39
CA ASP A 220 -13.14 15.10 -37.13
C ASP A 220 -12.88 14.35 -38.46
N VAL A 221 -13.95 14.14 -39.22
CA VAL A 221 -13.87 13.48 -40.55
C VAL A 221 -13.21 14.37 -41.61
N ASP A 222 -13.20 15.68 -41.42
CA ASP A 222 -12.63 16.68 -42.37
C ASP A 222 -11.16 16.99 -42.06
N GLY A 223 -10.61 16.44 -40.97
CA GLY A 223 -9.20 16.58 -40.60
C GLY A 223 -8.93 17.78 -39.69
N ASN A 224 -9.95 18.42 -39.13
CA ASN A 224 -9.75 19.37 -38.05
C ASN A 224 -9.31 18.65 -36.79
N THR A 225 -8.41 19.25 -36.01
CA THR A 225 -7.79 18.61 -34.83
C THR A 225 -8.16 19.31 -33.53
N LEU A 226 -8.30 18.51 -32.49
CA LEU A 226 -8.48 18.94 -31.11
C LEU A 226 -7.44 18.23 -30.25
N ASP A 227 -6.62 19.00 -29.53
CA ASP A 227 -5.68 18.51 -28.53
C ASP A 227 -6.25 18.80 -27.14
N ALA A 228 -6.28 17.77 -26.28
CA ALA A 228 -6.78 17.91 -24.93
C ALA A 228 -5.81 17.36 -23.91
N ARG A 229 -5.79 17.97 -22.74
CA ARG A 229 -5.01 17.53 -21.57
C ARG A 229 -5.84 17.65 -20.32
N LEU A 230 -6.02 16.54 -19.60
CA LEU A 230 -6.60 16.49 -18.26
C LEU A 230 -5.49 16.21 -17.25
N TYR A 231 -5.38 17.07 -16.24
CA TYR A 231 -4.44 16.93 -15.14
C TYR A 231 -5.18 16.75 -13.82
N GLN A 232 -4.81 15.71 -13.10
CA GLN A 232 -5.36 15.39 -11.78
C GLN A 232 -4.23 15.18 -10.79
N GLU A 233 -4.37 15.77 -9.61
CA GLU A 233 -3.44 15.61 -8.49
C GLU A 233 -4.21 15.35 -7.21
N ASN A 234 -3.72 14.39 -6.43
CA ASN A 234 -4.24 14.04 -5.11
C ASN A 234 -3.06 13.86 -4.16
N PHE A 235 -3.10 14.58 -3.06
CA PHE A 235 -2.14 14.48 -1.98
C PHE A 235 -2.87 14.12 -0.69
N THR A 236 -2.47 13.02 -0.05
CA THR A 236 -3.10 12.53 1.19
C THR A 236 -2.05 12.37 2.28
N THR A 237 -2.30 12.97 3.43
CA THR A 237 -1.45 12.84 4.62
C THR A 237 -2.27 12.47 5.84
N GLY A 238 -1.63 11.84 6.82
CA GLY A 238 -2.27 11.59 8.11
C GLY A 238 -1.52 10.64 9.02
N ASP A 239 -1.93 10.68 10.28
CA ASP A 239 -1.34 9.89 11.35
C ASP A 239 -2.24 8.74 11.77
N GLY A 240 -1.63 7.61 12.10
CA GLY A 240 -2.32 6.41 12.53
C GLY A 240 -1.73 5.76 13.77
N ILE A 241 -2.53 4.97 14.46
CA ILE A 241 -2.12 4.23 15.66
C ILE A 241 -2.67 2.80 15.63
N SER A 242 -1.86 1.84 16.08
CA SER A 242 -2.30 0.46 16.34
C SER A 242 -1.59 -0.14 17.55
N LEU A 243 -2.12 -1.24 18.04
CA LEU A 243 -1.54 -2.05 19.11
C LEU A 243 -1.20 -3.44 18.55
N ASN A 244 -0.10 -4.00 19.01
CA ASN A 244 0.28 -5.38 18.77
C ASN A 244 0.57 -6.07 20.11
N ALA A 245 0.04 -7.28 20.31
CA ALA A 245 0.31 -8.08 21.49
C ALA A 245 0.49 -9.56 21.09
N GLY A 246 1.34 -10.27 21.85
CA GLY A 246 1.54 -11.67 21.55
C GLY A 246 2.34 -12.40 22.60
N PHE A 247 2.47 -13.71 22.39
CA PHE A 247 3.31 -14.56 23.22
C PHE A 247 4.11 -15.55 22.37
N ILE A 248 5.20 -16.04 22.95
CA ILE A 248 5.96 -17.19 22.45
C ILE A 248 6.10 -18.16 23.63
N TYR A 249 5.78 -19.44 23.41
CA TYR A 249 5.98 -20.49 24.38
C TYR A 249 7.05 -21.45 23.89
N LYS A 250 8.12 -21.57 24.66
CA LYS A 250 9.23 -22.48 24.45
C LYS A 250 8.89 -23.84 25.11
N VAL A 251 8.45 -24.80 24.30
CA VAL A 251 8.11 -26.14 24.74
C VAL A 251 9.39 -26.86 25.25
N ASN A 252 10.44 -26.76 24.46
CA ASN A 252 11.78 -27.27 24.76
C ASN A 252 12.83 -26.45 23.98
N GLU A 253 14.11 -26.86 24.02
CA GLU A 253 15.18 -26.11 23.33
C GLU A 253 15.04 -26.12 21.81
N SER A 254 14.33 -27.11 21.24
CA SER A 254 14.20 -27.30 19.80
C SER A 254 12.88 -26.81 19.23
N PHE A 255 11.83 -26.58 20.05
CA PHE A 255 10.52 -26.22 19.53
C PHE A 255 9.87 -25.10 20.33
N ARG A 256 9.34 -24.10 19.59
CA ARG A 256 8.58 -22.97 20.10
C ARG A 256 7.34 -22.76 19.24
N PHE A 257 6.28 -22.26 19.87
CA PHE A 257 5.12 -21.74 19.14
C PHE A 257 4.76 -20.36 19.66
N GLY A 258 4.09 -19.59 18.85
CA GLY A 258 3.68 -18.23 19.17
C GLY A 258 2.34 -17.86 18.57
N LEU A 259 1.70 -16.88 19.18
CA LEU A 259 0.49 -16.24 18.68
C LEU A 259 0.62 -14.74 18.92
N SER A 260 0.21 -13.95 17.93
CA SER A 260 0.14 -12.49 18.04
C SER A 260 -1.09 -11.93 17.36
N TYR A 261 -1.57 -10.82 17.86
CA TYR A 261 -2.68 -10.08 17.31
C TYR A 261 -2.31 -8.62 17.18
N GLN A 262 -2.50 -8.09 15.99
CA GLN A 262 -2.40 -6.67 15.67
C GLN A 262 -3.80 -6.11 15.47
N THR A 263 -4.13 -5.06 16.22
CA THR A 263 -5.39 -4.33 16.01
C THR A 263 -5.41 -3.67 14.64
N PRO A 264 -6.57 -3.26 14.13
CA PRO A 264 -6.61 -2.31 13.04
C PRO A 264 -5.76 -1.08 13.34
N THR A 265 -5.11 -0.52 12.31
CA THR A 265 -4.57 0.83 12.38
C THR A 265 -5.73 1.81 12.21
N LEU A 266 -5.81 2.76 13.11
CA LEU A 266 -6.80 3.84 13.10
C LEU A 266 -6.10 5.11 12.62
N PHE A 267 -6.31 5.50 11.37
CA PHE A 267 -6.02 6.83 10.86
C PHE A 267 -7.20 7.72 11.23
N THR A 268 -6.99 8.61 12.21
CA THR A 268 -8.07 9.41 12.80
C THR A 268 -8.38 10.65 11.98
N GLU A 269 -7.41 11.13 11.22
CA GLU A 269 -7.53 12.24 10.29
C GLU A 269 -6.63 11.96 9.09
N LEU A 270 -7.22 11.65 7.94
CA LEU A 270 -6.56 11.67 6.65
C LEU A 270 -6.99 12.95 5.95
N LEU A 271 -6.03 13.87 5.74
CA LEU A 271 -6.24 15.09 4.99
C LEU A 271 -5.90 14.82 3.53
N GLU A 272 -6.89 14.93 2.69
CA GLU A 272 -6.75 14.92 1.24
C GLU A 272 -6.80 16.35 0.71
N GLU A 273 -5.85 16.66 -0.15
CA GLU A 273 -5.78 17.90 -0.91
C GLU A 273 -5.72 17.54 -2.39
N SER A 274 -6.69 18.01 -3.20
CA SER A 274 -6.79 17.60 -4.59
C SER A 274 -7.34 18.71 -5.49
N ASN A 275 -7.05 18.63 -6.80
CA ASN A 275 -7.69 19.43 -7.83
C ASN A 275 -8.80 18.66 -8.57
N ILE A 276 -9.19 17.49 -8.06
CA ILE A 276 -10.19 16.60 -8.67
C ILE A 276 -11.58 17.09 -8.28
N VAL A 277 -11.99 18.21 -8.88
CA VAL A 277 -13.30 18.82 -8.70
C VAL A 277 -13.94 19.01 -10.06
N ASP A 278 -15.27 19.16 -10.08
CA ASP A 278 -15.99 19.47 -11.31
C ASP A 278 -15.67 20.91 -11.76
N ASN A 279 -15.02 21.00 -12.92
CA ASN A 279 -14.74 22.25 -13.63
C ASN A 279 -15.51 22.21 -14.96
N ASP A 280 -16.77 22.66 -14.95
CA ASP A 280 -17.66 22.67 -16.12
C ASP A 280 -17.81 21.29 -16.81
N GLY A 281 -17.93 20.22 -15.99
CA GLY A 281 -18.09 18.83 -16.45
C GLY A 281 -16.79 18.04 -16.54
N PHE A 282 -15.62 18.66 -16.30
CA PHE A 282 -14.33 17.98 -16.26
C PHE A 282 -13.86 17.79 -14.81
N MET A 283 -13.54 16.55 -14.44
CA MET A 283 -13.04 16.22 -13.10
C MET A 283 -11.52 16.40 -13.02
N GLY A 284 -11.09 17.64 -12.83
CA GLY A 284 -9.68 18.05 -12.81
C GLY A 284 -9.39 19.23 -13.71
N ASP A 285 -8.13 19.68 -13.74
CA ASP A 285 -7.73 20.79 -14.60
C ASP A 285 -7.61 20.30 -16.05
N THR A 286 -8.39 20.90 -16.93
CA THR A 286 -8.50 20.51 -18.34
C THR A 286 -8.13 21.66 -19.24
N GLU A 287 -7.31 21.37 -20.26
CA GLU A 287 -7.00 22.28 -21.35
C GLU A 287 -7.43 21.64 -22.68
N ILE A 288 -8.16 22.37 -23.50
CA ILE A 288 -8.59 21.94 -24.83
C ILE A 288 -8.10 22.99 -25.82
N THR A 289 -7.39 22.55 -26.85
CA THR A 289 -6.80 23.42 -27.89
C THR A 289 -7.32 23.00 -29.26
N VAL A 290 -7.86 23.96 -30.00
CA VAL A 290 -8.22 23.84 -31.44
C VAL A 290 -7.46 24.90 -32.20
N SER A 291 -6.67 24.49 -33.19
CA SER A 291 -5.77 25.38 -33.95
C SER A 291 -4.80 26.12 -33.03
N ASN A 292 -5.03 27.41 -32.72
CA ASN A 292 -4.23 28.20 -31.81
C ASN A 292 -4.99 28.72 -30.61
N ASP A 293 -6.27 28.34 -30.49
CA ASP A 293 -7.15 28.77 -29.38
C ASP A 293 -7.18 27.71 -28.29
N THR A 294 -6.95 28.11 -27.05
CA THR A 294 -6.93 27.22 -25.90
C THR A 294 -7.95 27.68 -24.86
N MET A 295 -8.84 26.75 -24.48
CA MET A 295 -9.74 26.89 -23.35
C MET A 295 -9.21 26.11 -22.16
N SER A 296 -9.15 26.76 -21.00
CA SER A 296 -8.70 26.14 -19.76
C SER A 296 -9.86 26.08 -18.77
N TYR A 297 -10.15 24.86 -18.31
CA TYR A 297 -11.08 24.56 -17.24
C TYR A 297 -10.26 24.18 -16.01
N ALA A 298 -10.05 25.12 -15.14
CA ALA A 298 -9.31 24.91 -13.91
C ALA A 298 -9.98 25.70 -12.78
N ASN A 299 -9.80 25.26 -11.56
CA ASN A 299 -10.27 26.03 -10.41
C ASN A 299 -9.38 27.26 -10.19
N THR A 300 -9.58 28.27 -11.03
CA THR A 300 -8.87 29.55 -10.94
C THR A 300 -9.48 30.51 -9.92
N SER A 301 -10.61 30.17 -9.31
CA SER A 301 -11.28 30.98 -8.30
C SER A 301 -10.42 31.14 -7.05
N GLY A 302 -9.54 32.14 -7.08
CA GLY A 302 -8.61 32.45 -6.01
C GLY A 302 -7.17 31.98 -6.21
N GLY A 303 -6.86 31.25 -7.28
CA GLY A 303 -5.48 30.87 -7.66
C GLY A 303 -4.76 29.99 -6.67
N ASN A 304 -5.47 29.31 -5.77
CA ASN A 304 -4.88 28.48 -4.73
C ASN A 304 -5.14 27.00 -5.02
N PHE A 305 -4.10 26.27 -5.27
CA PHE A 305 -4.07 24.81 -5.11
C PHE A 305 -3.81 24.48 -3.62
N PRO A 306 -4.47 23.48 -3.03
CA PRO A 306 -5.46 22.56 -3.62
C PRO A 306 -6.84 23.19 -3.80
N SER A 307 -7.54 22.74 -4.85
CA SER A 307 -8.92 23.20 -5.14
C SER A 307 -9.92 22.68 -4.12
N GLN A 308 -9.65 21.50 -3.58
CA GLN A 308 -10.47 20.82 -2.59
C GLN A 308 -9.62 20.31 -1.42
N ARG A 309 -10.17 20.43 -0.22
CA ARG A 309 -9.68 19.80 1.00
C ARG A 309 -10.74 18.92 1.60
N PHE A 310 -10.38 17.69 1.93
CA PHE A 310 -11.31 16.73 2.50
C PHE A 310 -10.65 15.95 3.64
N ILE A 311 -11.36 15.78 4.76
CA ILE A 311 -10.86 15.03 5.91
C ILE A 311 -11.76 13.81 6.14
N TYR A 312 -11.13 12.65 6.19
CA TYR A 312 -11.81 11.39 6.45
C TYR A 312 -11.01 10.51 7.41
N ARG A 313 -11.59 9.38 7.78
CA ARG A 313 -10.98 8.40 8.69
C ARG A 313 -10.92 7.05 8.02
N LEU A 314 -9.79 6.36 8.23
CA LEU A 314 -9.60 5.00 7.75
C LEU A 314 -9.28 4.07 8.92
N LYS A 315 -10.01 2.95 8.98
CA LYS A 315 -9.71 1.80 9.81
C LYS A 315 -9.22 0.68 8.91
N THR A 316 -7.95 0.26 9.07
CA THR A 316 -7.34 -0.83 8.29
C THR A 316 -7.73 -2.22 8.82
N PRO A 317 -7.36 -3.33 8.16
CA PRO A 317 -7.58 -4.68 8.66
C PRO A 317 -6.82 -4.98 9.95
N SER A 318 -7.40 -5.79 10.82
CA SER A 318 -6.65 -6.46 11.89
C SER A 318 -5.93 -7.71 11.35
N LYS A 319 -4.87 -8.15 12.06
CA LYS A 319 -4.07 -9.32 11.68
C LYS A 319 -3.86 -10.24 12.88
N LEU A 320 -4.16 -11.53 12.69
CA LEU A 320 -3.85 -12.60 13.63
C LEU A 320 -2.75 -13.47 13.03
N THR A 321 -1.68 -13.74 13.78
CA THR A 321 -0.56 -14.58 13.34
C THR A 321 -0.31 -15.72 14.30
N ALA A 322 -0.30 -16.95 13.79
CA ALA A 322 0.08 -18.16 14.50
C ALA A 322 1.40 -18.67 13.93
N SER A 323 2.34 -19.06 14.79
CA SER A 323 3.73 -19.32 14.41
C SER A 323 4.31 -20.54 15.08
N ALA A 324 5.22 -21.23 14.40
CA ALA A 324 6.01 -22.32 14.92
C ALA A 324 7.48 -22.18 14.50
N ALA A 325 8.40 -22.48 15.40
CA ALA A 325 9.84 -22.45 15.11
C ALA A 325 10.54 -23.70 15.65
N PHE A 326 11.38 -24.28 14.80
CA PHE A 326 12.22 -25.42 15.09
C PHE A 326 13.69 -24.99 15.08
N VAL A 327 14.41 -25.27 16.16
CA VAL A 327 15.83 -24.92 16.34
C VAL A 327 16.66 -26.20 16.42
N PHE A 328 17.59 -26.36 15.53
CA PHE A 328 18.48 -27.55 15.43
C PHE A 328 19.84 -27.24 16.08
N GLY A 329 19.83 -27.04 17.39
CA GLY A 329 20.99 -26.67 18.15
C GLY A 329 21.64 -25.36 17.66
N LYS A 330 22.94 -25.43 17.32
CA LYS A 330 23.69 -24.28 16.79
C LYS A 330 23.72 -24.25 15.26
N ASN A 331 23.23 -25.30 14.61
CA ASN A 331 23.44 -25.53 13.18
C ASN A 331 22.39 -24.90 12.28
N GLY A 332 21.15 -24.79 12.76
CA GLY A 332 20.10 -24.23 11.91
C GLY A 332 18.78 -24.03 12.62
N LEU A 333 17.86 -23.47 11.88
CA LEU A 333 16.48 -23.26 12.31
C LEU A 333 15.52 -23.24 11.11
N LEU A 334 14.28 -23.56 11.39
CA LEU A 334 13.12 -23.45 10.48
C LEU A 334 12.01 -22.74 11.22
N SER A 335 11.39 -21.74 10.59
CA SER A 335 10.25 -21.03 11.13
C SER A 335 9.12 -20.97 10.13
N ILE A 336 7.88 -21.07 10.62
CA ILE A 336 6.66 -21.05 9.83
C ILE A 336 5.67 -20.12 10.52
N ASP A 337 5.18 -19.14 9.78
CA ASP A 337 4.12 -18.22 10.24
C ASP A 337 2.91 -18.33 9.32
N TYR A 338 1.74 -18.43 9.91
CA TYR A 338 0.45 -18.30 9.26
C TYR A 338 -0.23 -17.03 9.76
N SER A 339 -0.69 -16.19 8.85
CA SER A 339 -1.44 -14.98 9.21
C SER A 339 -2.79 -14.92 8.51
N ASN A 340 -3.77 -14.37 9.21
CA ASN A 340 -5.09 -14.03 8.67
C ASN A 340 -5.32 -12.53 8.85
N LYS A 341 -5.58 -11.81 7.74
CA LYS A 341 -5.81 -10.37 7.69
C LYS A 341 -7.25 -10.10 7.26
N LYS A 342 -7.97 -9.27 8.02
CA LYS A 342 -9.42 -9.07 7.90
C LYS A 342 -9.78 -7.91 6.98
N TYR A 343 -9.52 -8.03 5.67
CA TYR A 343 -9.77 -6.96 4.69
C TYR A 343 -11.24 -6.53 4.59
N GLN A 344 -12.18 -7.44 4.81
CA GLN A 344 -13.62 -7.10 4.87
C GLN A 344 -13.98 -6.12 5.99
N ASN A 345 -13.08 -5.93 6.97
CA ASN A 345 -13.28 -5.02 8.10
C ASN A 345 -12.66 -3.62 7.87
N ILE A 346 -12.13 -3.35 6.68
CA ILE A 346 -11.77 -1.98 6.29
C ILE A 346 -13.00 -1.10 6.42
N LYS A 347 -12.80 0.13 6.92
CA LYS A 347 -13.90 1.07 7.07
C LYS A 347 -13.43 2.50 6.87
N LEU A 348 -14.11 3.20 5.99
CA LEU A 348 -14.05 4.65 5.83
C LEU A 348 -15.17 5.31 6.62
N SER A 349 -14.94 6.50 7.15
CA SER A 349 -15.92 7.27 7.93
C SER A 349 -15.58 8.77 7.95
N SER A 350 -16.44 9.58 8.52
CA SER A 350 -16.49 11.06 8.56
C SER A 350 -17.15 11.71 7.35
N ALA A 351 -17.61 10.90 6.36
CA ALA A 351 -18.49 11.29 5.28
C ALA A 351 -19.37 10.10 4.87
N ASP A 352 -20.16 10.24 3.84
CA ASP A 352 -20.93 9.13 3.26
C ASP A 352 -20.02 8.25 2.40
N PHE A 353 -19.55 7.17 2.97
CA PHE A 353 -18.77 6.10 2.35
C PHE A 353 -19.56 4.78 2.31
N SER A 354 -20.88 4.85 2.14
CA SER A 354 -21.74 3.66 2.17
C SER A 354 -21.36 2.66 1.09
N ASN A 355 -21.07 3.15 -0.14
CA ASN A 355 -20.73 2.32 -1.30
C ASN A 355 -19.37 1.66 -1.12
N GLU A 356 -18.34 2.42 -0.70
CA GLU A 356 -16.99 1.92 -0.46
C GLU A 356 -16.98 0.89 0.68
N ASN A 357 -17.68 1.16 1.77
CA ASN A 357 -17.79 0.23 2.89
C ASN A 357 -18.55 -1.06 2.50
N GLN A 358 -19.55 -0.97 1.62
CA GLN A 358 -20.23 -2.13 1.07
C GLN A 358 -19.32 -2.93 0.13
N PHE A 359 -18.51 -2.24 -0.71
CA PHE A 359 -17.50 -2.88 -1.55
C PHE A 359 -16.53 -3.70 -0.71
N PHE A 360 -15.98 -3.16 0.40
CA PHE A 360 -15.06 -3.91 1.25
C PHE A 360 -15.67 -5.17 1.83
N GLN A 361 -16.97 -5.16 2.16
CA GLN A 361 -17.66 -6.31 2.75
C GLN A 361 -18.00 -7.38 1.73
N ASN A 362 -18.33 -7.00 0.49
CA ASN A 362 -18.90 -7.88 -0.52
C ASN A 362 -17.85 -8.38 -1.53
N GLU A 363 -16.94 -7.48 -1.95
CA GLU A 363 -15.99 -7.75 -3.03
C GLU A 363 -14.59 -8.15 -2.50
N LEU A 364 -14.28 -7.84 -1.23
CA LEU A 364 -13.03 -8.28 -0.64
C LEU A 364 -13.23 -9.55 0.19
N ARG A 365 -12.15 -10.32 0.31
CA ARG A 365 -12.06 -11.47 1.21
C ARG A 365 -11.03 -11.27 2.30
N ASN A 366 -11.21 -11.97 3.41
CA ASN A 366 -10.16 -12.07 4.43
C ASN A 366 -9.03 -12.94 3.90
N THR A 367 -7.80 -12.43 3.92
CA THR A 367 -6.67 -13.09 3.29
C THR A 367 -5.92 -13.99 4.26
N HIS A 368 -5.29 -15.01 3.67
CA HIS A 368 -4.40 -15.93 4.35
C HIS A 368 -2.98 -15.76 3.78
N SER A 369 -1.98 -15.71 4.66
CA SER A 369 -0.58 -15.74 4.24
C SER A 369 0.20 -16.82 4.98
N PHE A 370 1.18 -17.39 4.29
CA PHE A 370 2.10 -18.39 4.82
C PHE A 370 3.52 -17.92 4.54
N ASN A 371 4.32 -17.78 5.60
CA ASN A 371 5.72 -17.43 5.51
C ASN A 371 6.53 -18.59 6.06
N VAL A 372 7.54 -19.04 5.33
CA VAL A 372 8.48 -20.06 5.74
C VAL A 372 9.88 -19.48 5.65
N GLY A 373 10.66 -19.61 6.69
CA GLY A 373 12.04 -19.12 6.75
C GLY A 373 12.99 -20.16 7.33
N SER A 374 14.18 -20.25 6.78
CA SER A 374 15.21 -21.17 7.22
C SER A 374 16.57 -20.48 7.28
N GLU A 375 17.37 -20.81 8.29
CA GLU A 375 18.74 -20.34 8.46
C GLU A 375 19.63 -21.53 8.82
N TRP A 376 20.74 -21.70 8.09
CA TRP A 376 21.72 -22.73 8.35
C TRP A 376 23.09 -22.10 8.53
N ARG A 377 23.82 -22.54 9.55
CA ARG A 377 25.12 -22.00 9.97
C ARG A 377 26.23 -23.03 9.74
N PHE A 378 27.23 -22.55 9.07
CA PHE A 378 28.44 -23.32 8.74
C PHE A 378 29.64 -22.51 9.22
N GLU A 379 30.14 -22.81 10.42
CA GLU A 379 31.24 -22.09 11.07
C GLU A 379 31.00 -20.57 11.09
N ARG A 380 31.62 -19.81 10.15
CA ARG A 380 31.51 -18.35 10.03
C ARG A 380 30.43 -17.88 9.05
N PHE A 381 29.90 -18.81 8.28
CA PHE A 381 28.91 -18.50 7.25
C PHE A 381 27.48 -18.84 7.72
N SER A 382 26.50 -18.04 7.28
CA SER A 382 25.10 -18.35 7.46
C SER A 382 24.38 -18.21 6.12
N ILE A 383 23.66 -19.27 5.73
CA ILE A 383 22.80 -19.28 4.55
C ILE A 383 21.35 -19.14 5.04
N ARG A 384 20.62 -18.24 4.43
CA ARG A 384 19.20 -17.98 4.76
C ARG A 384 18.37 -18.05 3.50
N GLY A 385 17.17 -18.54 3.64
CA GLY A 385 16.18 -18.57 2.58
C GLY A 385 14.79 -18.55 3.15
N GLY A 386 13.85 -18.03 2.38
CA GLY A 386 12.45 -17.99 2.79
C GLY A 386 11.52 -17.95 1.59
N TYR A 387 10.26 -18.30 1.86
CA TYR A 387 9.17 -18.23 0.91
C TYR A 387 7.96 -17.61 1.59
N LYS A 388 7.31 -16.67 0.90
CA LYS A 388 6.04 -16.05 1.31
C LYS A 388 4.98 -16.31 0.25
N PHE A 389 3.84 -16.81 0.68
CA PHE A 389 2.61 -16.82 -0.08
C PHE A 389 1.61 -15.91 0.61
N GLU A 390 1.01 -15.01 -0.14
CA GLU A 390 -0.07 -14.13 0.34
C GLU A 390 -1.21 -14.11 -0.66
N GLN A 391 -2.40 -14.39 -0.16
CA GLN A 391 -3.60 -14.38 -0.97
C GLN A 391 -4.00 -12.95 -1.32
N SER A 392 -4.46 -12.71 -2.58
CA SER A 392 -5.05 -11.42 -2.96
C SER A 392 -6.30 -11.12 -2.11
N PRO A 393 -6.51 -9.88 -1.69
CA PRO A 393 -7.75 -9.48 -1.05
C PRO A 393 -8.97 -9.49 -1.98
N ASP A 394 -8.77 -9.43 -3.29
CA ASP A 394 -9.87 -9.48 -4.28
C ASP A 394 -10.50 -10.89 -4.27
N ALA A 395 -11.83 -10.94 -4.26
CA ALA A 395 -12.60 -12.19 -4.09
C ALA A 395 -12.72 -13.01 -5.38
#